data_e2e3604f0bf943e1b30db7211b5085e2
#
_entry.id   e2e3604f0bf943e1b30db7211b5085e2
#
_cell.length_a   1.000
_cell.length_b   1.000
_cell.length_c   1.000
_cell.angle_alpha   90.00
_cell.angle_beta   90.00
_cell.angle_gamma   90.00
#
_symmetry.space_group_name_H-M   'P 1'
#
loop_
_entity.id
_entity.type
_entity.pdbx_description
1 polymer ?
#
loop_
_entity_poly.entity_id
_entity_poly.type
_entity_poly.pdbx_seq_one_letter_code
_entity_poly.pdbx_strand_id
1 'polypeptide(L)'
;PEQIRPGKWSAEFETDKALEYIEAYKDKEKPFALFVSWNPPHLPYELVPDAYYELYKDKDVHWRPNVPESMRTPEMETKARQYFAAVHGLDIQFGRIYRYLKENGLEENTLVVLSADHGEMMGSHARMSKNVWYEEALHIPLMIRQKGRLIPREVKTLFASPDHMPTVLELLGLPVPETCEGYSHAKGILTGKDENAPEDMFICSYPGEAEMVAAYAKKGMTHKAYGWRGIKTERYTYVCYNGYEPGETPHEWLYDSQTDYYEM
;
A
#
# COMPACT_ATOMS: atom_id res chain seq x y z
N PRO A 1 -25.32 -4.59 8.17
CA PRO A 1 -24.55 -5.70 7.62
C PRO A 1 -24.17 -6.61 8.79
N GLU A 2 -24.50 -7.91 8.71
CA GLU A 2 -24.07 -8.89 9.67
C GLU A 2 -22.56 -8.95 9.68
N GLN A 3 -21.94 -8.76 10.84
CA GLN A 3 -20.50 -8.98 10.99
C GLN A 3 -20.25 -10.49 10.90
N ILE A 4 -19.74 -10.93 9.77
CA ILE A 4 -19.31 -12.32 9.61
C ILE A 4 -18.05 -12.48 10.49
N ARG A 5 -18.17 -13.30 11.54
CA ARG A 5 -17.03 -13.69 12.38
C ARG A 5 -16.65 -15.13 12.03
N PRO A 6 -15.64 -15.33 11.19
CA PRO A 6 -15.32 -16.65 10.63
C PRO A 6 -14.68 -17.63 11.63
N GLY A 7 -14.39 -17.22 12.85
CA GLY A 7 -13.72 -18.07 13.86
C GLY A 7 -12.23 -18.30 13.58
N LYS A 8 -11.64 -17.60 12.60
CA LYS A 8 -10.23 -17.60 12.26
C LYS A 8 -9.77 -16.20 11.85
N TRP A 9 -8.49 -16.02 11.66
CA TRP A 9 -7.91 -14.76 11.23
C TRP A 9 -8.54 -14.30 9.90
N SER A 10 -8.81 -12.98 9.78
CA SER A 10 -9.54 -12.44 8.62
C SER A 10 -8.83 -12.76 7.30
N ALA A 11 -7.50 -12.59 7.24
CA ALA A 11 -6.75 -12.87 6.03
C ALA A 11 -6.80 -14.35 5.60
N GLU A 12 -6.86 -15.28 6.53
CA GLU A 12 -7.06 -16.70 6.21
C GLU A 12 -8.45 -16.96 5.65
N PHE A 13 -9.47 -16.34 6.23
CA PHE A 13 -10.85 -16.46 5.76
C PHE A 13 -11.03 -15.84 4.37
N GLU A 14 -10.51 -14.63 4.16
CA GLU A 14 -10.56 -13.93 2.88
C GLU A 14 -9.82 -14.72 1.79
N THR A 15 -8.68 -15.32 2.13
CA THR A 15 -7.95 -16.22 1.23
C THR A 15 -8.74 -17.47 0.88
N ASP A 16 -9.42 -18.09 1.84
CA ASP A 16 -10.28 -19.24 1.55
C ASP A 16 -11.41 -18.85 0.57
N LYS A 17 -12.02 -17.68 0.77
CA LYS A 17 -13.06 -17.17 -0.14
C LYS A 17 -12.51 -16.86 -1.53
N ALA A 18 -11.29 -16.34 -1.61
CA ALA A 18 -10.61 -16.15 -2.88
C ALA A 18 -10.37 -17.48 -3.63
N LEU A 19 -9.91 -18.51 -2.91
CA LEU A 19 -9.70 -19.84 -3.48
C LEU A 19 -11.02 -20.50 -3.92
N GLU A 20 -12.07 -20.41 -3.11
CA GLU A 20 -13.42 -20.87 -3.49
C GLU A 20 -13.91 -20.19 -4.77
N TYR A 21 -13.68 -18.87 -4.89
CA TYR A 21 -14.06 -18.11 -6.08
C TYR A 21 -13.26 -18.57 -7.30
N ILE A 22 -11.94 -18.67 -7.21
CA ILE A 22 -11.10 -19.12 -8.32
C ILE A 22 -11.53 -20.53 -8.76
N GLU A 23 -11.77 -21.46 -7.82
CA GLU A 23 -12.26 -22.82 -8.14
C GLU A 23 -13.57 -22.79 -8.92
N ALA A 24 -14.51 -21.92 -8.52
CA ALA A 24 -15.81 -21.83 -9.17
C ALA A 24 -15.77 -21.22 -10.59
N TYR A 25 -14.72 -20.45 -10.90
CA TYR A 25 -14.64 -19.68 -12.15
C TYR A 25 -13.49 -20.10 -13.08
N LYS A 26 -12.53 -20.92 -12.63
CA LYS A 26 -11.34 -21.30 -13.42
C LYS A 26 -11.65 -21.96 -14.77
N ASP A 27 -12.77 -22.70 -14.87
CA ASP A 27 -13.18 -23.42 -16.07
C ASP A 27 -14.30 -22.72 -16.85
N LYS A 28 -14.63 -21.47 -16.52
CA LYS A 28 -15.64 -20.69 -17.23
C LYS A 28 -15.04 -20.09 -18.50
N GLU A 29 -15.88 -19.93 -19.55
CA GLU A 29 -15.48 -19.29 -20.81
C GLU A 29 -15.08 -17.82 -20.63
N LYS A 30 -15.70 -17.12 -19.66
CA LYS A 30 -15.40 -15.71 -19.39
C LYS A 30 -14.25 -15.58 -18.41
N PRO A 31 -13.29 -14.70 -18.69
CA PRO A 31 -12.24 -14.36 -17.72
C PRO A 31 -12.84 -13.73 -16.46
N PHE A 32 -12.13 -13.81 -15.37
CA PHE A 32 -12.50 -13.15 -14.12
C PHE A 32 -11.46 -12.11 -13.70
N ALA A 33 -11.89 -11.14 -12.91
CA ALA A 33 -11.04 -10.27 -12.13
C ALA A 33 -11.38 -10.46 -10.64
N LEU A 34 -10.38 -10.62 -9.81
CA LEU A 34 -10.55 -10.83 -8.36
C LEU A 34 -9.67 -9.85 -7.60
N PHE A 35 -10.30 -9.07 -6.72
CA PHE A 35 -9.61 -8.25 -5.74
C PHE A 35 -9.71 -8.93 -4.38
N VAL A 36 -8.55 -9.22 -3.77
CA VAL A 36 -8.44 -9.75 -2.42
C VAL A 36 -7.89 -8.65 -1.53
N SER A 37 -8.73 -8.11 -0.68
CA SER A 37 -8.38 -7.04 0.24
C SER A 37 -8.25 -7.61 1.65
N TRP A 38 -7.02 -7.84 2.07
CA TRP A 38 -6.71 -8.25 3.45
C TRP A 38 -6.64 -7.02 4.34
N ASN A 39 -7.37 -7.05 5.49
CA ASN A 39 -7.28 -5.98 6.46
C ASN A 39 -5.93 -5.95 7.23
N PRO A 40 -5.35 -7.09 7.66
CA PRO A 40 -4.00 -7.07 8.21
C PRO A 40 -2.97 -6.57 7.17
N PRO A 41 -1.84 -5.99 7.62
CA PRO A 41 -1.35 -5.87 8.99
C PRO A 41 -1.90 -4.64 9.75
N HIS A 42 -3.04 -4.06 9.33
CA HIS A 42 -3.69 -2.95 10.04
C HIS A 42 -4.01 -3.35 11.50
N LEU A 43 -3.93 -2.36 12.39
CA LEU A 43 -4.33 -2.56 13.79
C LEU A 43 -5.79 -3.13 13.90
N PRO A 44 -6.13 -3.86 14.97
CA PRO A 44 -5.32 -4.16 16.16
C PRO A 44 -4.31 -5.28 15.92
N TYR A 45 -3.03 -5.01 16.20
CA TYR A 45 -1.92 -5.92 15.89
C TYR A 45 -1.95 -7.22 16.69
N GLU A 46 -2.51 -7.20 17.90
CA GLU A 46 -2.64 -8.34 18.80
C GLU A 46 -3.59 -9.45 18.29
N LEU A 47 -4.32 -9.18 17.20
CA LEU A 47 -5.17 -10.19 16.56
C LEU A 47 -4.40 -11.13 15.62
N VAL A 48 -3.09 -10.95 15.47
CA VAL A 48 -2.27 -11.88 14.71
C VAL A 48 -2.30 -13.27 15.38
N PRO A 49 -2.47 -14.37 14.63
CA PRO A 49 -2.47 -15.72 15.21
C PRO A 49 -1.15 -16.06 15.89
N ASP A 50 -1.25 -16.76 17.03
CA ASP A 50 -0.09 -17.21 17.80
C ASP A 50 0.91 -17.99 16.94
N ALA A 51 0.44 -18.80 15.99
CA ALA A 51 1.29 -19.56 15.09
C ALA A 51 2.27 -18.69 14.28
N TYR A 52 1.91 -17.46 13.95
CA TYR A 52 2.79 -16.50 13.29
C TYR A 52 3.59 -15.69 14.32
N TYR A 53 2.96 -15.27 15.42
CA TYR A 53 3.62 -14.47 16.45
C TYR A 53 4.78 -15.21 17.14
N GLU A 54 4.65 -16.49 17.41
CA GLU A 54 5.69 -17.34 18.00
C GLU A 54 7.03 -17.28 17.25
N LEU A 55 7.01 -16.99 15.94
CA LEU A 55 8.22 -16.85 15.14
C LEU A 55 8.94 -15.51 15.37
N TYR A 56 8.27 -14.55 15.99
CA TYR A 56 8.75 -13.17 16.15
C TYR A 56 8.87 -12.72 17.62
N LYS A 57 8.21 -13.39 18.56
CA LYS A 57 8.08 -12.96 19.95
C LYS A 57 9.43 -12.67 20.66
N ASP A 58 10.48 -13.43 20.30
CA ASP A 58 11.81 -13.32 20.87
C ASP A 58 12.83 -12.66 19.91
N LYS A 59 12.36 -12.10 18.78
CA LYS A 59 13.25 -11.42 17.84
C LYS A 59 13.56 -10.01 18.31
N ASP A 60 14.80 -9.60 18.13
CA ASP A 60 15.18 -8.21 18.34
C ASP A 60 14.49 -7.29 17.35
N VAL A 61 13.99 -6.16 17.82
CA VAL A 61 13.45 -5.11 16.98
C VAL A 61 14.55 -4.13 16.61
N HIS A 62 14.91 -4.10 15.33
CA HIS A 62 15.86 -3.15 14.79
C HIS A 62 15.14 -1.87 14.40
N TRP A 63 15.21 -0.87 15.28
CA TRP A 63 14.58 0.42 15.06
C TRP A 63 15.24 1.20 13.93
N ARG A 64 14.41 1.85 13.11
CA ARG A 64 14.92 2.84 12.14
C ARG A 64 15.53 4.02 12.88
N PRO A 65 16.53 4.72 12.31
CA PRO A 65 17.18 5.88 12.96
C PRO A 65 16.22 6.99 13.35
N ASN A 66 15.14 7.20 12.59
CA ASN A 66 14.11 8.21 12.83
C ASN A 66 13.03 7.79 13.85
N VAL A 67 13.15 6.62 14.49
CA VAL A 67 12.34 6.25 15.65
C VAL A 67 13.01 6.81 16.91
N PRO A 68 12.43 7.81 17.58
CA PRO A 68 13.06 8.39 18.77
C PRO A 68 13.04 7.40 19.95
N GLU A 69 13.96 7.57 20.87
CA GLU A 69 14.12 6.66 22.02
C GLU A 69 12.84 6.58 22.88
N SER A 70 12.10 7.67 22.98
CA SER A 70 10.80 7.71 23.66
C SER A 70 9.75 6.76 23.11
N MET A 71 9.89 6.33 21.86
CA MET A 71 9.02 5.35 21.21
C MET A 71 9.54 3.91 21.32
N ARG A 72 10.80 3.71 21.70
CA ARG A 72 11.41 2.37 21.79
C ARG A 72 11.07 1.68 23.11
N THR A 73 9.79 1.51 23.37
CA THR A 73 9.28 0.90 24.60
C THR A 73 8.99 -0.59 24.41
N PRO A 74 8.95 -1.41 25.48
CA PRO A 74 8.58 -2.81 25.40
C PRO A 74 7.20 -3.04 24.75
N GLU A 75 6.26 -2.12 24.94
CA GLU A 75 4.96 -2.15 24.28
C GLU A 75 5.10 -1.97 22.77
N MET A 76 5.89 -0.99 22.32
CA MET A 76 6.14 -0.76 20.90
C MET A 76 6.91 -1.90 20.26
N GLU A 77 7.87 -2.51 20.97
CA GLU A 77 8.52 -3.74 20.48
C GLU A 77 7.53 -4.87 20.26
N THR A 78 6.58 -5.05 21.17
CA THR A 78 5.53 -6.06 21.04
C THR A 78 4.67 -5.77 19.81
N LYS A 79 4.23 -4.53 19.61
CA LYS A 79 3.47 -4.11 18.43
C LYS A 79 4.23 -4.34 17.13
N ALA A 80 5.53 -3.99 17.09
CA ALA A 80 6.38 -4.22 15.93
C ALA A 80 6.50 -5.71 15.59
N ARG A 81 6.72 -6.57 16.60
CA ARG A 81 6.76 -8.03 16.41
C ARG A 81 5.44 -8.59 15.90
N GLN A 82 4.31 -8.11 16.43
CA GLN A 82 2.96 -8.49 15.98
C GLN A 82 2.72 -8.04 14.52
N TYR A 83 3.15 -6.83 14.16
CA TYR A 83 3.06 -6.33 12.80
C TYR A 83 3.88 -7.18 11.83
N PHE A 84 5.14 -7.48 12.13
CA PHE A 84 5.96 -8.35 11.28
C PHE A 84 5.39 -9.79 11.18
N ALA A 85 4.84 -10.30 12.27
CA ALA A 85 4.16 -11.59 12.25
C ALA A 85 2.92 -11.58 11.35
N ALA A 86 2.16 -10.48 11.35
CA ALA A 86 1.00 -10.33 10.46
C ALA A 86 1.43 -10.23 8.99
N VAL A 87 2.51 -9.49 8.68
CA VAL A 87 3.09 -9.44 7.32
C VAL A 87 3.53 -10.83 6.85
N HIS A 88 4.19 -11.60 7.73
CA HIS A 88 4.57 -13.00 7.44
C HIS A 88 3.34 -13.87 7.17
N GLY A 89 2.29 -13.73 7.99
CA GLY A 89 1.03 -14.43 7.78
C GLY A 89 0.38 -14.10 6.44
N LEU A 90 0.44 -12.82 6.01
CA LEU A 90 -0.04 -12.41 4.68
C LEU A 90 0.76 -13.01 3.54
N ASP A 91 2.09 -13.08 3.66
CA ASP A 91 2.94 -13.73 2.66
C ASP A 91 2.54 -15.21 2.49
N ILE A 92 2.25 -15.90 3.59
CA ILE A 92 1.72 -17.27 3.53
C ILE A 92 0.37 -17.32 2.79
N GLN A 93 -0.55 -16.37 3.05
CA GLN A 93 -1.84 -16.33 2.38
C GLN A 93 -1.68 -16.03 0.88
N PHE A 94 -0.84 -15.08 0.51
CA PHE A 94 -0.50 -14.83 -0.89
C PHE A 94 0.09 -16.08 -1.55
N GLY A 95 1.02 -16.74 -0.86
CA GLY A 95 1.62 -18.01 -1.31
C GLY A 95 0.60 -19.13 -1.54
N ARG A 96 -0.49 -19.19 -0.76
CA ARG A 96 -1.61 -20.14 -0.96
C ARG A 96 -2.32 -19.88 -2.29
N ILE A 97 -2.69 -18.63 -2.56
CA ILE A 97 -3.36 -18.23 -3.81
C ILE A 97 -2.43 -18.53 -5.01
N TYR A 98 -1.18 -18.10 -4.91
CA TYR A 98 -0.22 -18.29 -6.00
C TYR A 98 0.04 -19.79 -6.29
N ARG A 99 0.19 -20.61 -5.26
CA ARG A 99 0.34 -22.06 -5.40
C ARG A 99 -0.87 -22.69 -6.08
N TYR A 100 -2.06 -22.27 -5.71
CA TYR A 100 -3.29 -22.74 -6.32
C TYR A 100 -3.35 -22.41 -7.82
N LEU A 101 -3.01 -21.17 -8.22
CA LEU A 101 -2.93 -20.79 -9.64
C LEU A 101 -1.95 -21.68 -10.41
N LYS A 102 -0.78 -21.96 -9.81
CA LYS A 102 0.26 -22.79 -10.40
C LYS A 102 -0.20 -24.25 -10.56
N GLU A 103 -0.77 -24.85 -9.53
CA GLU A 103 -1.21 -26.25 -9.50
C GLU A 103 -2.37 -26.51 -10.45
N ASN A 104 -3.18 -25.49 -10.77
CA ASN A 104 -4.28 -25.56 -11.72
C ASN A 104 -3.94 -25.04 -13.12
N GLY A 105 -2.66 -24.75 -13.41
CA GLY A 105 -2.23 -24.29 -14.74
C GLY A 105 -2.71 -22.91 -15.15
N LEU A 106 -3.12 -22.07 -14.18
CA LEU A 106 -3.68 -20.74 -14.41
C LEU A 106 -2.63 -19.63 -14.47
N GLU A 107 -1.40 -19.88 -13.99
CA GLU A 107 -0.38 -18.84 -13.76
C GLU A 107 0.10 -18.13 -15.05
N GLU A 108 0.02 -18.81 -16.21
CA GLU A 108 0.43 -18.22 -17.50
C GLU A 108 -0.61 -17.25 -18.06
N ASN A 109 -1.88 -17.49 -17.75
CA ASN A 109 -2.99 -16.66 -18.20
C ASN A 109 -3.58 -15.75 -17.09
N THR A 110 -2.84 -15.55 -16.00
CA THR A 110 -3.26 -14.69 -14.90
C THR A 110 -2.22 -13.61 -14.65
N LEU A 111 -2.64 -12.35 -14.75
CA LEU A 111 -1.87 -11.22 -14.25
C LEU A 111 -2.08 -11.12 -12.73
N VAL A 112 -1.05 -11.34 -11.96
CA VAL A 112 -1.07 -11.23 -10.50
C VAL A 112 -0.42 -9.92 -10.08
N VAL A 113 -1.14 -9.11 -9.32
CA VAL A 113 -0.67 -7.84 -8.76
C VAL A 113 -0.74 -7.92 -7.24
N LEU A 114 0.35 -7.61 -6.55
CA LEU A 114 0.39 -7.44 -5.10
C LEU A 114 0.79 -6.00 -4.81
N SER A 115 0.00 -5.32 -3.99
CA SER A 115 0.27 -3.96 -3.52
C SER A 115 -0.36 -3.75 -2.14
N ALA A 116 -0.21 -2.54 -1.61
CA ALA A 116 -0.87 -2.06 -0.39
C ALA A 116 -1.52 -0.70 -0.69
N ASP A 117 -2.44 -0.27 0.17
CA ASP A 117 -3.08 1.05 0.10
C ASP A 117 -2.21 2.14 0.70
N HIS A 118 -1.47 1.85 1.77
CA HIS A 118 -0.52 2.72 2.45
C HIS A 118 0.47 1.90 3.28
N GLY A 119 1.49 2.56 3.81
CA GLY A 119 2.42 1.99 4.77
C GLY A 119 2.01 2.21 6.23
N GLU A 120 2.97 2.12 7.15
CA GLU A 120 2.77 2.28 8.60
C GLU A 120 4.00 2.92 9.23
N MET A 121 3.80 3.98 10.00
CA MET A 121 4.89 4.74 10.64
C MET A 121 5.64 3.96 11.71
N MET A 122 4.96 3.09 12.44
CA MET A 122 5.52 2.20 13.47
C MET A 122 6.56 2.86 14.38
N GLY A 123 6.29 4.08 14.82
CA GLY A 123 7.15 4.86 15.70
C GLY A 123 8.10 5.84 15.02
N SER A 124 8.31 5.74 13.70
CA SER A 124 9.11 6.72 12.95
C SER A 124 8.55 8.13 13.13
N HIS A 125 9.43 9.12 13.32
CA HIS A 125 9.07 10.51 13.63
C HIS A 125 8.13 10.68 14.84
N ALA A 126 8.20 9.79 15.83
CA ALA A 126 7.29 9.70 16.97
C ALA A 126 5.82 9.52 16.58
N ARG A 127 5.55 8.88 15.43
CA ARG A 127 4.20 8.70 14.88
C ARG A 127 3.82 7.24 14.74
N MET A 128 2.53 7.01 14.78
CA MET A 128 1.88 5.75 14.46
C MET A 128 0.93 5.97 13.28
N SER A 129 0.54 4.86 12.63
CA SER A 129 -0.41 4.90 11.53
C SER A 129 0.14 5.58 10.26
N LYS A 130 -0.64 6.37 9.56
CA LYS A 130 -0.40 6.95 8.23
C LYS A 130 -0.96 8.37 8.15
N ASN A 131 -1.25 8.89 6.98
CA ASN A 131 -1.77 10.24 6.69
C ASN A 131 -0.70 11.35 6.81
N VAL A 132 0.56 10.96 6.66
CA VAL A 132 1.72 11.85 6.58
C VAL A 132 2.51 11.57 5.32
N TRP A 133 3.47 12.43 5.01
CA TRP A 133 4.24 12.41 3.76
C TRP A 133 5.53 11.60 3.81
N TYR A 134 5.86 10.98 4.95
CA TYR A 134 7.08 10.21 5.12
C TYR A 134 7.06 8.88 4.35
N GLU A 135 8.24 8.40 3.98
CA GLU A 135 8.43 7.15 3.23
C GLU A 135 7.70 5.97 3.86
N GLU A 136 7.71 5.88 5.19
CA GLU A 136 7.04 4.79 5.91
C GLU A 136 5.53 4.74 5.66
N ALA A 137 4.91 5.86 5.37
CA ALA A 137 3.49 5.94 5.07
C ALA A 137 3.18 5.83 3.57
N LEU A 138 4.06 6.35 2.72
CA LEU A 138 3.81 6.49 1.27
C LEU A 138 4.41 5.36 0.44
N HIS A 139 5.56 4.82 0.82
CA HIS A 139 6.26 3.82 0.03
C HIS A 139 5.68 2.43 0.27
N ILE A 140 4.84 1.99 -0.65
CA ILE A 140 4.15 0.70 -0.63
C ILE A 140 4.81 -0.30 -1.59
N PRO A 141 4.72 -1.61 -1.31
CA PRO A 141 5.19 -2.64 -2.23
C PRO A 141 4.34 -2.67 -3.50
N LEU A 142 4.97 -2.95 -4.63
CA LEU A 142 4.28 -3.28 -5.87
C LEU A 142 5.02 -4.43 -6.57
N MET A 143 4.32 -5.53 -6.77
CA MET A 143 4.79 -6.65 -7.58
C MET A 143 3.74 -6.98 -8.63
N ILE A 144 4.19 -7.08 -9.90
CA ILE A 144 3.34 -7.45 -11.03
C ILE A 144 3.97 -8.67 -11.69
N ARG A 145 3.20 -9.73 -11.86
CA ARG A 145 3.67 -10.99 -12.41
C ARG A 145 2.67 -11.57 -13.40
N GLN A 146 3.18 -12.02 -14.53
CA GLN A 146 2.51 -12.96 -15.42
C GLN A 146 3.57 -13.92 -15.97
N LYS A 147 3.45 -15.21 -15.66
CA LYS A 147 4.43 -16.22 -16.09
C LYS A 147 4.49 -16.30 -17.62
N GLY A 148 5.71 -16.39 -18.14
CA GLY A 148 5.95 -16.50 -19.57
C GLY A 148 5.80 -15.21 -20.37
N ARG A 149 5.22 -14.15 -19.79
CA ARG A 149 5.05 -12.85 -20.46
C ARG A 149 5.93 -11.75 -19.85
N LEU A 150 5.98 -11.66 -18.54
CA LEU A 150 6.79 -10.67 -17.85
C LEU A 150 8.13 -11.26 -17.42
N ILE A 151 9.22 -10.61 -17.84
CA ILE A 151 10.58 -10.98 -17.44
C ILE A 151 10.88 -10.36 -16.08
N PRO A 152 11.40 -11.14 -15.09
CA PRO A 152 11.77 -10.59 -13.78
C PRO A 152 12.74 -9.43 -13.90
N ARG A 153 12.37 -8.28 -13.33
CA ARG A 153 13.18 -7.06 -13.29
C ARG A 153 12.69 -6.11 -12.20
N GLU A 154 13.55 -5.23 -11.79
CA GLU A 154 13.20 -4.04 -11.04
C GLU A 154 12.91 -2.89 -12.03
N VAL A 155 11.79 -2.19 -11.84
CA VAL A 155 11.42 -1.00 -12.62
C VAL A 155 11.55 0.20 -11.70
N LYS A 156 12.50 1.09 -12.01
CA LYS A 156 12.86 2.25 -11.18
C LYS A 156 12.12 3.53 -11.59
N THR A 157 10.85 3.43 -11.89
CA THR A 157 10.02 4.60 -12.16
C THR A 157 9.10 4.87 -10.98
N LEU A 158 8.80 6.14 -10.75
CA LEU A 158 7.80 6.51 -9.76
C LEU A 158 6.44 5.96 -10.22
N PHE A 159 5.75 5.29 -9.30
CA PHE A 159 4.46 4.67 -9.55
C PHE A 159 3.48 5.13 -8.47
N ALA A 160 2.48 5.91 -8.86
CA ALA A 160 1.46 6.41 -7.95
C ALA A 160 0.21 5.52 -7.95
N SER A 161 -0.60 5.60 -6.90
CA SER A 161 -1.84 4.81 -6.80
C SER A 161 -2.79 4.96 -8.00
N PRO A 162 -2.98 6.14 -8.63
CA PRO A 162 -3.79 6.29 -9.84
C PRO A 162 -3.27 5.50 -11.05
N ASP A 163 -1.98 5.13 -11.07
CA ASP A 163 -1.33 4.45 -12.20
C ASP A 163 -1.69 2.96 -12.28
N HIS A 164 -2.23 2.38 -11.20
CA HIS A 164 -2.60 0.96 -11.18
C HIS A 164 -3.61 0.61 -12.28
N MET A 165 -4.70 1.37 -12.38
CA MET A 165 -5.77 1.04 -13.32
C MET A 165 -5.31 1.11 -14.77
N PRO A 166 -4.73 2.22 -15.28
CA PRO A 166 -4.27 2.28 -16.67
C PRO A 166 -3.17 1.25 -16.97
N THR A 167 -2.25 1.01 -16.02
CA THR A 167 -1.19 0.00 -16.20
C THR A 167 -1.74 -1.41 -16.31
N VAL A 168 -2.66 -1.81 -15.44
CA VAL A 168 -3.26 -3.14 -15.46
C VAL A 168 -4.10 -3.35 -16.73
N LEU A 169 -4.91 -2.36 -17.10
CA LEU A 169 -5.73 -2.44 -18.32
C LEU A 169 -4.86 -2.59 -19.56
N GLU A 170 -3.81 -1.79 -19.71
CA GLU A 170 -2.91 -1.89 -20.87
C GLU A 170 -2.13 -3.22 -20.87
N LEU A 171 -1.66 -3.69 -19.71
CA LEU A 171 -1.05 -5.03 -19.61
C LEU A 171 -2.01 -6.15 -20.03
N LEU A 172 -3.30 -5.99 -19.80
CA LEU A 172 -4.33 -6.95 -20.22
C LEU A 172 -4.77 -6.76 -21.69
N GLY A 173 -4.27 -5.72 -22.37
CA GLY A 173 -4.68 -5.39 -23.75
C GLY A 173 -6.09 -4.79 -23.82
N LEU A 174 -6.58 -4.23 -22.73
CA LEU A 174 -7.87 -3.57 -22.64
C LEU A 174 -7.73 -2.06 -22.85
N PRO A 175 -8.76 -1.39 -23.38
CA PRO A 175 -8.75 0.06 -23.54
C PRO A 175 -8.70 0.76 -22.18
N VAL A 176 -7.84 1.77 -22.08
CA VAL A 176 -7.78 2.64 -20.89
C VAL A 176 -8.83 3.74 -21.05
N PRO A 177 -9.78 3.89 -20.10
CA PRO A 177 -10.78 4.95 -20.16
C PRO A 177 -10.12 6.36 -20.09
N GLU A 178 -10.67 7.32 -20.80
CA GLU A 178 -10.19 8.73 -20.75
C GLU A 178 -10.32 9.38 -19.37
N THR A 179 -11.13 8.79 -18.50
CA THR A 179 -11.30 9.23 -17.11
C THR A 179 -10.17 8.75 -16.18
N CYS A 180 -9.24 7.91 -16.65
CA CYS A 180 -8.05 7.55 -15.89
C CYS A 180 -7.07 8.73 -15.91
N GLU A 181 -6.74 9.26 -14.73
CA GLU A 181 -5.80 10.38 -14.56
C GLU A 181 -4.34 9.89 -14.36
N GLY A 182 -4.15 8.59 -14.05
CA GLY A 182 -2.83 7.99 -13.86
C GLY A 182 -2.11 7.70 -15.16
N TYR A 183 -0.80 7.52 -15.06
CA TYR A 183 0.09 7.11 -16.16
C TYR A 183 0.15 5.59 -16.27
N SER A 184 0.18 5.04 -17.48
CA SER A 184 0.40 3.60 -17.68
C SER A 184 1.88 3.27 -17.77
N HIS A 185 2.39 2.48 -16.84
CA HIS A 185 3.76 1.96 -16.83
C HIS A 185 3.92 0.63 -17.59
N ALA A 186 2.91 0.19 -18.34
CA ALA A 186 2.92 -1.10 -19.03
C ALA A 186 4.11 -1.24 -19.98
N LYS A 187 4.50 -0.17 -20.71
CA LYS A 187 5.67 -0.17 -21.60
C LYS A 187 6.95 -0.45 -20.83
N GLY A 188 7.19 0.25 -19.72
CA GLY A 188 8.35 0.04 -18.86
C GLY A 188 8.42 -1.36 -18.27
N ILE A 189 7.26 -1.88 -17.81
CA ILE A 189 7.13 -3.23 -17.27
C ILE A 189 7.44 -4.29 -18.32
N LEU A 190 6.95 -4.14 -19.55
CA LEU A 190 7.13 -5.10 -20.65
C LEU A 190 8.55 -5.05 -21.22
N THR A 191 9.09 -3.86 -21.44
CA THR A 191 10.36 -3.67 -22.20
C THR A 191 11.57 -3.38 -21.32
N GLY A 192 11.36 -2.93 -20.09
CA GLY A 192 12.41 -2.44 -19.17
C GLY A 192 12.77 -0.99 -19.40
N LYS A 193 12.12 -0.27 -20.34
CA LYS A 193 12.40 1.14 -20.64
C LYS A 193 11.11 1.87 -20.94
N ASP A 194 10.99 3.05 -20.38
CA ASP A 194 9.93 4.00 -20.67
C ASP A 194 10.45 5.43 -20.54
N GLU A 195 10.82 6.01 -21.66
CA GLU A 195 11.38 7.37 -21.71
C GLU A 195 10.31 8.45 -21.45
N ASN A 196 9.03 8.08 -21.43
CA ASN A 196 7.91 8.98 -21.18
C ASN A 196 7.35 8.82 -19.77
N ALA A 197 7.93 7.95 -18.94
CA ALA A 197 7.49 7.80 -17.56
C ALA A 197 7.65 9.13 -16.81
N PRO A 198 6.67 9.49 -15.95
CA PRO A 198 6.78 10.71 -15.15
C PRO A 198 8.06 10.71 -14.28
N GLU A 199 8.71 11.87 -14.22
CA GLU A 199 9.89 12.10 -13.36
C GLU A 199 9.49 12.53 -11.94
N ASP A 200 8.22 12.88 -11.75
CA ASP A 200 7.64 13.26 -10.48
C ASP A 200 6.23 12.69 -10.27
N MET A 201 5.78 12.70 -9.03
CA MET A 201 4.41 12.38 -8.68
C MET A 201 3.84 13.38 -7.66
N PHE A 202 2.57 13.69 -7.79
CA PHE A 202 1.83 14.47 -6.82
C PHE A 202 1.42 13.60 -5.64
N ILE A 203 1.67 14.10 -4.43
CA ILE A 203 1.26 13.48 -3.17
C ILE A 203 0.41 14.44 -2.35
N CYS A 204 -0.65 13.97 -1.71
CA CYS A 204 -1.49 14.84 -0.92
C CYS A 204 -2.32 14.08 0.13
N SER A 205 -2.69 14.82 1.18
CA SER A 205 -3.76 14.44 2.08
C SER A 205 -4.53 15.69 2.48
N TYR A 206 -5.84 15.64 2.42
CA TYR A 206 -6.71 16.71 2.86
C TYR A 206 -7.94 16.13 3.58
N PRO A 207 -8.59 16.91 4.45
CA PRO A 207 -9.80 16.47 5.13
C PRO A 207 -10.88 16.08 4.12
N GLY A 208 -11.19 14.78 4.03
CA GLY A 208 -12.12 14.25 3.03
C GLY A 208 -13.32 13.51 3.61
N GLU A 209 -13.31 13.22 4.91
CA GLU A 209 -14.42 12.55 5.59
C GLU A 209 -15.66 13.42 5.61
N ALA A 210 -16.83 12.83 5.36
CA ALA A 210 -18.09 13.56 5.20
C ALA A 210 -18.39 14.51 6.38
N GLU A 211 -18.09 14.09 7.61
CA GLU A 211 -18.27 14.89 8.82
C GLU A 211 -17.33 16.11 8.86
N MET A 212 -16.06 15.90 8.49
CA MET A 212 -15.08 16.99 8.39
C MET A 212 -15.46 17.96 7.28
N VAL A 213 -15.80 17.48 6.09
CA VAL A 213 -16.26 18.31 4.98
C VAL A 213 -17.46 19.18 5.40
N ALA A 214 -18.44 18.59 6.07
CA ALA A 214 -19.61 19.31 6.59
C ALA A 214 -19.24 20.35 7.67
N ALA A 215 -18.28 20.05 8.55
CA ALA A 215 -17.79 20.96 9.58
C ALA A 215 -17.08 22.18 8.98
N TYR A 216 -16.25 21.99 7.95
CA TYR A 216 -15.62 23.09 7.21
C TYR A 216 -16.66 23.95 6.48
N ALA A 217 -17.63 23.33 5.79
CA ALA A 217 -18.67 24.04 5.08
C ALA A 217 -19.53 24.92 6.01
N LYS A 218 -19.86 24.43 7.22
CA LYS A 218 -20.57 25.24 8.24
C LYS A 218 -19.80 26.49 8.68
N LYS A 219 -18.47 26.48 8.59
CA LYS A 219 -17.60 27.60 8.88
C LYS A 219 -17.35 28.49 7.66
N GLY A 220 -18.01 28.25 6.52
CA GLY A 220 -17.78 28.96 5.26
C GLY A 220 -16.41 28.68 4.62
N MET A 221 -15.81 27.53 4.93
CA MET A 221 -14.46 27.18 4.51
C MET A 221 -14.48 26.01 3.53
N THR A 222 -13.47 25.92 2.68
CA THR A 222 -13.25 24.75 1.84
C THR A 222 -12.25 23.79 2.49
N HIS A 223 -12.65 22.56 2.73
CA HIS A 223 -11.77 21.51 3.27
C HIS A 223 -10.53 21.28 2.40
N LYS A 224 -10.62 21.52 1.09
CA LYS A 224 -9.50 21.36 0.14
C LYS A 224 -8.37 22.39 0.32
N ALA A 225 -8.54 23.44 1.12
CA ALA A 225 -7.48 24.39 1.44
C ALA A 225 -6.54 23.89 2.56
N TYR A 226 -6.95 22.83 3.26
CA TYR A 226 -6.24 22.28 4.43
C TYR A 226 -5.55 20.96 4.11
N GLY A 227 -4.78 20.43 5.09
CA GLY A 227 -3.96 19.24 4.94
C GLY A 227 -2.59 19.56 4.35
N TRP A 228 -2.03 18.63 3.62
CA TRP A 228 -0.73 18.80 3.00
C TRP A 228 -0.74 18.34 1.53
N ARG A 229 0.18 18.90 0.78
CA ARG A 229 0.44 18.58 -0.63
C ARG A 229 1.93 18.57 -0.87
N GLY A 230 2.36 17.77 -1.81
CA GLY A 230 3.76 17.71 -2.16
C GLY A 230 4.00 17.14 -3.54
N ILE A 231 5.25 17.18 -3.93
CA ILE A 231 5.78 16.55 -5.13
C ILE A 231 6.94 15.65 -4.71
N LYS A 232 6.92 14.43 -5.20
CA LYS A 232 7.99 13.47 -5.00
C LYS A 232 8.66 13.18 -6.34
N THR A 233 9.99 13.23 -6.35
CA THR A 233 10.86 12.79 -7.44
C THR A 233 11.66 11.57 -7.00
N GLU A 234 12.51 11.01 -7.83
CA GLU A 234 13.44 9.94 -7.44
C GLU A 234 14.34 10.36 -6.26
N ARG A 235 14.68 11.65 -6.16
CA ARG A 235 15.61 12.18 -5.15
C ARG A 235 14.97 13.05 -4.09
N TYR A 236 14.00 13.88 -4.47
CA TYR A 236 13.46 14.90 -3.57
C TYR A 236 12.01 14.66 -3.22
N THR A 237 11.66 14.94 -1.98
CA THR A 237 10.28 15.07 -1.52
C THR A 237 10.07 16.50 -1.00
N TYR A 238 9.23 17.27 -1.68
CA TYR A 238 8.83 18.62 -1.24
C TYR A 238 7.39 18.59 -0.76
N VAL A 239 7.13 19.20 0.39
CA VAL A 239 5.81 19.21 1.01
C VAL A 239 5.45 20.59 1.53
N CYS A 240 4.23 21.03 1.20
CA CYS A 240 3.55 22.18 1.81
C CYS A 240 2.45 21.68 2.74
N TYR A 241 2.51 22.03 4.00
CA TYR A 241 1.51 21.75 5.01
C TYR A 241 0.72 23.02 5.32
N ASN A 242 -0.60 22.99 5.17
CA ASN A 242 -1.50 24.11 5.40
C ASN A 242 -2.33 23.97 6.70
N GLY A 243 -1.95 23.00 7.55
CA GLY A 243 -2.71 22.70 8.76
C GLY A 243 -3.98 21.89 8.50
N TYR A 244 -4.60 21.43 9.56
CA TYR A 244 -5.93 20.82 9.57
C TYR A 244 -6.96 21.69 10.28
N GLU A 245 -6.50 22.72 11.01
CA GLU A 245 -7.37 23.67 11.71
C GLU A 245 -7.08 25.12 11.27
N PRO A 246 -8.10 26.00 11.30
CA PRO A 246 -7.89 27.41 11.01
C PRO A 246 -6.90 28.05 11.97
N GLY A 247 -5.94 28.79 11.41
CA GLY A 247 -4.94 29.53 12.19
C GLY A 247 -3.65 28.74 12.49
N GLU A 248 -3.56 27.48 12.08
CA GLU A 248 -2.27 26.80 12.07
C GLU A 248 -1.31 27.48 11.09
N THR A 249 -0.04 27.55 11.49
CA THR A 249 0.99 28.15 10.64
C THR A 249 1.36 27.16 9.53
N PRO A 250 1.32 27.57 8.26
CA PRO A 250 1.82 26.76 7.18
C PRO A 250 3.32 26.49 7.31
N HIS A 251 3.74 25.30 6.89
CA HIS A 251 5.13 24.88 6.90
C HIS A 251 5.49 24.22 5.56
N GLU A 252 6.76 24.28 5.21
CA GLU A 252 7.32 23.65 4.02
C GLU A 252 8.53 22.80 4.41
N TRP A 253 8.68 21.66 3.76
CA TRP A 253 9.84 20.77 3.92
C TRP A 253 10.35 20.34 2.56
N LEU A 254 11.66 20.21 2.48
CA LEU A 254 12.34 19.60 1.35
C LEU A 254 13.32 18.56 1.89
N TYR A 255 13.09 17.31 1.54
CA TYR A 255 13.95 16.19 1.88
C TYR A 255 14.74 15.76 0.65
N ASP A 256 16.02 15.40 0.84
CA ASP A 256 16.92 14.84 -0.17
C ASP A 256 17.22 13.39 0.19
N SER A 257 16.55 12.43 -0.43
CA SER A 257 16.67 11.00 -0.10
C SER A 257 18.09 10.43 -0.27
N GLN A 258 18.98 11.11 -1.01
CA GLN A 258 20.37 10.69 -1.14
C GLN A 258 21.21 11.04 0.08
N THR A 259 20.91 12.13 0.78
CA THR A 259 21.67 12.61 1.94
C THR A 259 20.90 12.43 3.24
N ASP A 260 19.59 12.35 3.18
CA ASP A 260 18.66 12.20 4.30
C ASP A 260 17.57 11.18 3.98
N TYR A 261 17.98 9.90 3.86
CA TYR A 261 17.06 8.79 3.56
C TYR A 261 15.93 8.61 4.57
N TYR A 262 16.15 9.05 5.81
CA TYR A 262 15.18 8.92 6.90
C TYR A 262 14.36 10.19 7.13
N GLU A 263 14.50 11.20 6.28
CA GLU A 263 13.73 12.46 6.31
C GLU A 263 13.77 13.17 7.68
N MET A 264 14.96 13.28 8.30
CA MET A 264 15.18 13.75 9.68
C MET A 264 15.28 15.27 9.85
#